data_b9e84109e3fe5ae52c771bf21e9b40fd
#
_entry.id   b9e84109e3fe5ae52c771bf21e9b40fd
#
_cell.length_a   1.000
_cell.length_b   1.000
_cell.length_c   1.000
_cell.angle_alpha   90.00
_cell.angle_beta   90.00
_cell.angle_gamma   90.00
#
_symmetry.space_group_name_H-M   'P 1'
#
loop_
_entity.id
_entity.type
_entity.pdbx_description
1 polymer ?
#
loop_
_entity_poly.entity_id
_entity_poly.type
_entity_poly.pdbx_seq_one_letter_code
_entity_poly.pdbx_strand_id
1 'polypeptide(L)'
;MKKNKSRSSSKKHFVGSEPGSRGKSVGLRIIGGKCRGTALEYSGDHRVRPMKDRVREAVFNLIGPDVRGRHVIDLFAGTGALAFEAISRGALSATVLEIHFPTAEITRKNIDLLERRMPGCRESIHLITTDVFFWGQKIREQDPGYPHVNPAVLPPEIPWLVFCSPPYDFYVSRKEELLLLLKTLRETAPANSLFVIEADNRFHFEDLQVAISPRKRKSYPPAEVGLFYTGTAAGES
;
A
#
# COMPACT_ATOMS: atom_id res chain seq x y z
N MET A 1 20.37 83.14 1.36
CA MET A 1 20.22 82.15 0.31
C MET A 1 20.14 80.79 0.97
N LYS A 2 18.95 80.23 1.12
CA LYS A 2 18.72 78.86 1.73
C LYS A 2 18.11 77.99 0.68
N LYS A 3 18.79 76.87 0.32
CA LYS A 3 18.29 75.85 -0.60
C LYS A 3 17.55 74.83 0.20
N ASN A 4 16.27 74.65 -0.07
CA ASN A 4 15.44 73.54 0.38
C ASN A 4 15.76 72.29 -0.44
N LYS A 5 16.03 71.18 0.25
CA LYS A 5 16.09 69.87 -0.34
C LYS A 5 14.76 69.17 -0.06
N SER A 6 13.99 68.93 -1.11
CA SER A 6 12.81 68.07 -1.09
C SER A 6 13.22 66.61 -0.99
N ARG A 7 12.69 65.88 0.01
CA ARG A 7 12.79 64.41 0.12
C ARG A 7 11.63 63.80 -0.67
N SER A 8 11.97 63.09 -1.74
CA SER A 8 11.04 62.19 -2.45
C SER A 8 10.93 60.87 -1.69
N SER A 9 9.72 60.61 -1.17
CA SER A 9 9.39 59.30 -0.56
C SER A 9 8.82 58.41 -1.64
N SER A 10 9.59 57.41 -2.09
CA SER A 10 9.09 56.37 -2.98
C SER A 10 8.27 55.34 -2.20
N LYS A 11 6.96 55.39 -2.37
CA LYS A 11 6.05 54.33 -1.92
C LYS A 11 6.32 53.07 -2.77
N LYS A 12 6.90 52.01 -2.18
CA LYS A 12 6.90 50.69 -2.76
C LYS A 12 5.48 50.14 -2.74
N HIS A 13 4.87 50.01 -3.90
CA HIS A 13 3.67 49.19 -4.08
C HIS A 13 4.03 47.74 -3.83
N PHE A 14 3.48 47.20 -2.75
CA PHE A 14 3.45 45.75 -2.50
C PHE A 14 2.34 45.19 -3.38
N VAL A 15 2.72 44.61 -4.50
CA VAL A 15 1.78 43.83 -5.33
C VAL A 15 1.55 42.53 -4.57
N GLY A 16 0.37 42.44 -3.95
CA GLY A 16 -0.11 41.19 -3.37
C GLY A 16 -0.25 40.13 -4.47
N SER A 17 0.56 39.06 -4.39
CA SER A 17 0.35 37.89 -5.21
C SER A 17 -1.00 37.25 -4.82
N GLU A 18 -1.92 37.22 -5.76
CA GLU A 18 -3.17 36.47 -5.63
C GLU A 18 -2.86 35.00 -5.27
N PRO A 19 -3.63 34.36 -4.37
CA PRO A 19 -3.46 32.94 -4.09
C PRO A 19 -3.86 32.17 -5.34
N GLY A 20 -2.84 31.68 -6.05
CA GLY A 20 -3.03 30.82 -7.22
C GLY A 20 -4.04 29.71 -6.91
N SER A 21 -4.95 29.47 -7.84
CA SER A 21 -5.96 28.43 -7.82
C SER A 21 -5.32 27.10 -7.39
N ARG A 22 -5.57 26.68 -6.14
CA ARG A 22 -5.27 25.32 -5.69
C ARG A 22 -6.11 24.40 -6.54
N GLY A 23 -5.50 23.82 -7.58
CA GLY A 23 -6.08 22.67 -8.26
C GLY A 23 -6.52 21.70 -7.17
N LYS A 24 -7.80 21.32 -7.16
CA LYS A 24 -8.34 20.34 -6.21
C LYS A 24 -7.48 19.09 -6.35
N SER A 25 -6.53 18.89 -5.42
CA SER A 25 -5.94 17.59 -5.23
C SER A 25 -7.11 16.67 -4.91
N VAL A 26 -7.43 15.77 -5.82
CA VAL A 26 -8.42 14.72 -5.52
C VAL A 26 -7.81 13.93 -4.38
N GLY A 27 -8.31 14.17 -3.17
CA GLY A 27 -7.78 13.57 -1.96
C GLY A 27 -7.83 12.06 -2.06
N LEU A 28 -6.85 11.38 -1.45
CA LEU A 28 -6.83 9.93 -1.34
C LEU A 28 -8.14 9.44 -0.71
N ARG A 29 -8.78 8.44 -1.32
CA ARG A 29 -10.09 7.94 -0.86
C ARG A 29 -10.27 6.45 -1.15
N ILE A 30 -11.19 5.82 -0.46
CA ILE A 30 -11.71 4.49 -0.79
C ILE A 30 -12.59 4.59 -2.05
N ILE A 31 -12.33 3.74 -3.04
CA ILE A 31 -12.98 3.81 -4.36
C ILE A 31 -14.20 2.91 -4.44
N GLY A 32 -14.17 1.76 -3.79
CA GLY A 32 -15.23 0.75 -3.87
C GLY A 32 -15.61 0.15 -2.51
N GLY A 33 -16.61 -0.74 -2.54
CA GLY A 33 -17.05 -1.46 -1.35
C GLY A 33 -17.89 -0.64 -0.38
N LYS A 34 -18.00 -1.13 0.86
CA LYS A 34 -18.88 -0.57 1.91
C LYS A 34 -18.45 0.84 2.36
N CYS A 35 -17.14 1.12 2.32
CA CYS A 35 -16.57 2.41 2.73
C CYS A 35 -16.32 3.36 1.56
N ARG A 36 -16.90 3.12 0.38
CA ARG A 36 -16.70 3.96 -0.81
C ARG A 36 -16.89 5.44 -0.50
N GLY A 37 -15.97 6.27 -1.00
CA GLY A 37 -15.99 7.72 -0.82
C GLY A 37 -15.38 8.22 0.49
N THR A 38 -14.96 7.33 1.41
CA THR A 38 -14.24 7.73 2.63
C THR A 38 -12.91 8.36 2.25
N ALA A 39 -12.72 9.63 2.60
CA ALA A 39 -11.45 10.30 2.44
C ALA A 39 -10.43 9.74 3.44
N LEU A 40 -9.22 9.43 2.95
CA LEU A 40 -8.11 8.99 3.77
C LEU A 40 -7.13 10.15 3.99
N GLU A 41 -6.55 10.20 5.18
CA GLU A 41 -5.49 11.16 5.47
C GLU A 41 -4.22 10.79 4.69
N TYR A 42 -3.52 11.82 4.22
CA TYR A 42 -2.23 11.71 3.56
C TYR A 42 -1.37 12.94 3.88
N SER A 43 -0.12 12.72 4.27
CA SER A 43 0.79 13.79 4.68
C SER A 43 1.23 14.72 3.53
N GLY A 44 1.07 14.31 2.29
CA GLY A 44 1.70 14.96 1.15
C GLY A 44 3.20 14.66 1.01
N ASP A 45 3.76 13.78 1.87
CA ASP A 45 5.16 13.40 1.80
C ASP A 45 5.42 12.63 0.49
N HIS A 46 6.33 13.16 -0.32
CA HIS A 46 6.70 12.58 -1.61
C HIS A 46 7.40 11.21 -1.52
N ARG A 47 7.91 10.85 -0.34
CA ARG A 47 8.47 9.51 -0.06
C ARG A 47 7.38 8.46 0.00
N VAL A 48 6.18 8.85 0.42
CA VAL A 48 4.99 8.01 0.41
C VAL A 48 4.17 8.42 -0.80
N ARG A 49 4.31 7.69 -1.91
CA ARG A 49 3.57 7.95 -3.13
C ARG A 49 2.38 7.00 -3.25
N PRO A 50 1.18 7.40 -2.79
CA PRO A 50 0.01 6.54 -2.91
C PRO A 50 -0.25 6.17 -4.36
N MET A 51 -0.63 4.92 -4.60
CA MET A 51 -1.09 4.48 -5.91
C MET A 51 -2.27 5.36 -6.35
N LYS A 52 -2.19 5.91 -7.58
CA LYS A 52 -3.26 6.76 -8.12
C LYS A 52 -4.60 6.03 -8.10
N ASP A 53 -5.68 6.73 -7.80
CA ASP A 53 -7.04 6.18 -7.72
C ASP A 53 -7.38 5.29 -8.93
N ARG A 54 -7.08 5.77 -10.14
CA ARG A 54 -7.33 5.02 -11.38
C ARG A 54 -6.57 3.68 -11.45
N VAL A 55 -5.33 3.66 -10.98
CA VAL A 55 -4.52 2.42 -10.98
C VAL A 55 -5.04 1.48 -9.92
N ARG A 56 -5.33 1.99 -8.71
CA ARG A 56 -5.90 1.20 -7.61
C ARG A 56 -7.25 0.59 -8.01
N GLU A 57 -8.14 1.36 -8.62
CA GLU A 57 -9.41 0.85 -9.16
C GLU A 57 -9.18 -0.27 -10.17
N ALA A 58 -8.24 -0.08 -11.09
CA ALA A 58 -7.92 -1.08 -12.09
C ALA A 58 -7.32 -2.35 -11.49
N VAL A 59 -6.46 -2.24 -10.46
CA VAL A 59 -5.95 -3.39 -9.69
C VAL A 59 -7.09 -4.18 -9.06
N PHE A 60 -8.02 -3.52 -8.38
CA PHE A 60 -9.15 -4.21 -7.77
C PHE A 60 -10.15 -4.78 -8.79
N ASN A 61 -10.26 -4.19 -9.97
CA ASN A 61 -11.03 -4.76 -11.08
C ASN A 61 -10.36 -6.04 -11.64
N LEU A 62 -9.01 -6.09 -11.65
CA LEU A 62 -8.27 -7.31 -12.02
C LEU A 62 -8.43 -8.43 -11.01
N ILE A 63 -8.39 -8.11 -9.70
CA ILE A 63 -8.62 -9.05 -8.60
C ILE A 63 -10.08 -9.56 -8.65
N GLY A 64 -11.03 -8.64 -8.91
CA GLY A 64 -12.45 -8.97 -8.98
C GLY A 64 -13.01 -9.47 -7.64
N PRO A 65 -13.84 -10.55 -7.65
CA PRO A 65 -14.45 -11.09 -6.44
C PRO A 65 -13.45 -11.78 -5.50
N ASP A 66 -12.25 -12.10 -5.99
CA ASP A 66 -11.22 -12.81 -5.23
C ASP A 66 -10.67 -12.03 -4.02
N VAL A 67 -11.07 -10.78 -3.84
CA VAL A 67 -10.77 -10.01 -2.62
C VAL A 67 -11.58 -10.51 -1.41
N ARG A 68 -12.75 -11.08 -1.63
CA ARG A 68 -13.66 -11.45 -0.55
C ARG A 68 -13.16 -12.68 0.21
N GLY A 69 -13.34 -12.66 1.52
CA GLY A 69 -12.98 -13.79 2.37
C GLY A 69 -11.50 -14.02 2.57
N ARG A 70 -10.63 -13.12 2.10
CA ARG A 70 -9.17 -13.21 2.24
C ARG A 70 -8.65 -12.40 3.42
N HIS A 71 -7.50 -12.83 3.93
CA HIS A 71 -6.65 -12.00 4.77
C HIS A 71 -5.70 -11.18 3.88
N VAL A 72 -5.68 -9.88 4.08
CA VAL A 72 -4.82 -8.97 3.31
C VAL A 72 -3.46 -8.81 3.99
N ILE A 73 -2.38 -8.84 3.23
CA ILE A 73 -1.04 -8.46 3.69
C ILE A 73 -0.55 -7.33 2.80
N ASP A 74 -0.45 -6.13 3.35
CA ASP A 74 0.06 -4.95 2.63
C ASP A 74 1.49 -4.68 3.09
N LEU A 75 2.46 -5.08 2.26
CA LEU A 75 3.88 -5.12 2.62
C LEU A 75 4.53 -3.74 2.69
N PHE A 76 4.03 -2.78 1.94
CA PHE A 76 4.57 -1.41 1.84
C PHE A 76 3.40 -0.43 1.88
N ALA A 77 2.68 -0.45 2.99
CA ALA A 77 1.32 0.07 3.06
C ALA A 77 1.20 1.58 2.92
N GLY A 78 2.24 2.33 3.28
CA GLY A 78 2.13 3.79 3.28
C GLY A 78 0.94 4.23 4.14
N THR A 79 -0.06 4.81 3.50
CA THR A 79 -1.29 5.26 4.17
C THR A 79 -2.32 4.15 4.43
N GLY A 80 -2.04 2.92 4.03
CA GLY A 80 -2.95 1.77 4.14
C GLY A 80 -4.02 1.68 3.03
N ALA A 81 -3.91 2.48 1.99
CA ALA A 81 -4.98 2.62 0.99
C ALA A 81 -5.36 1.31 0.29
N LEU A 82 -4.41 0.41 0.00
CA LEU A 82 -4.69 -0.89 -0.62
C LEU A 82 -5.40 -1.83 0.35
N ALA A 83 -4.89 -1.95 1.57
CA ALA A 83 -5.51 -2.78 2.60
C ALA A 83 -6.93 -2.32 2.92
N PHE A 84 -7.15 -1.02 3.09
CA PHE A 84 -8.46 -0.46 3.43
C PHE A 84 -9.47 -0.58 2.28
N GLU A 85 -9.02 -0.44 1.04
CA GLU A 85 -9.85 -0.73 -0.14
C GLU A 85 -10.28 -2.20 -0.16
N ALA A 86 -9.37 -3.13 0.16
CA ALA A 86 -9.67 -4.55 0.23
C ALA A 86 -10.68 -4.88 1.35
N ILE A 87 -10.48 -4.35 2.56
CA ILE A 87 -11.45 -4.48 3.68
C ILE A 87 -12.82 -3.93 3.27
N SER A 88 -12.86 -2.75 2.65
CA SER A 88 -14.10 -2.16 2.13
C SER A 88 -14.83 -3.05 1.13
N ARG A 89 -14.09 -3.86 0.37
CA ARG A 89 -14.62 -4.79 -0.66
C ARG A 89 -14.92 -6.19 -0.14
N GLY A 90 -14.68 -6.46 1.15
CA GLY A 90 -15.06 -7.72 1.80
C GLY A 90 -13.91 -8.66 2.13
N ALA A 91 -12.66 -8.20 2.19
CA ALA A 91 -11.61 -8.93 2.87
C ALA A 91 -11.96 -9.06 4.37
N LEU A 92 -11.55 -10.18 4.98
CA LEU A 92 -11.90 -10.50 6.37
C LEU A 92 -11.05 -9.74 7.37
N SER A 93 -9.76 -9.61 7.08
CA SER A 93 -8.78 -9.01 7.97
C SER A 93 -7.59 -8.49 7.18
N ALA A 94 -6.73 -7.69 7.81
CA ALA A 94 -5.53 -7.16 7.18
C ALA A 94 -4.35 -7.06 8.14
N THR A 95 -3.16 -7.39 7.64
CA THR A 95 -1.86 -7.05 8.20
C THR A 95 -1.24 -5.96 7.35
N VAL A 96 -0.92 -4.84 7.96
CA VAL A 96 -0.49 -3.61 7.31
C VAL A 96 0.90 -3.26 7.82
N LEU A 97 1.92 -3.31 6.96
CA LEU A 97 3.31 -3.06 7.36
C LEU A 97 3.77 -1.69 6.85
N GLU A 98 4.28 -0.87 7.76
CA GLU A 98 4.85 0.44 7.44
C GLU A 98 6.07 0.70 8.34
N ILE A 99 7.22 1.03 7.73
CA ILE A 99 8.45 1.29 8.48
C ILE A 99 8.52 2.73 9.00
N HIS A 100 7.95 3.68 8.27
CA HIS A 100 8.07 5.10 8.61
C HIS A 100 7.04 5.49 9.67
N PHE A 101 7.50 5.69 10.90
CA PHE A 101 6.64 5.96 12.05
C PHE A 101 5.60 7.09 11.81
N PRO A 102 5.94 8.27 11.26
CA PRO A 102 4.96 9.31 10.97
C PRO A 102 3.86 8.86 9.98
N THR A 103 4.19 8.00 9.02
CA THR A 103 3.22 7.43 8.07
C THR A 103 2.34 6.39 8.76
N ALA A 104 2.90 5.56 9.64
CA ALA A 104 2.14 4.60 10.44
C ALA A 104 1.11 5.29 11.33
N GLU A 105 1.41 6.49 11.89
CA GLU A 105 0.44 7.29 12.63
C GLU A 105 -0.73 7.78 11.74
N ILE A 106 -0.45 8.14 10.48
CA ILE A 106 -1.50 8.46 9.52
C ILE A 106 -2.35 7.23 9.20
N THR A 107 -1.71 6.09 9.02
CA THR A 107 -2.39 4.81 8.81
C THR A 107 -3.31 4.46 9.97
N ARG A 108 -2.88 4.69 11.23
CA ARG A 108 -3.70 4.51 12.44
C ARG A 108 -4.96 5.39 12.42
N LYS A 109 -4.81 6.67 12.05
CA LYS A 109 -5.96 7.59 11.88
C LYS A 109 -6.91 7.12 10.79
N ASN A 110 -6.37 6.57 9.69
CA ASN A 110 -7.17 6.02 8.61
C ASN A 110 -7.95 4.76 9.06
N ILE A 111 -7.40 3.93 9.94
CA ILE A 111 -8.13 2.84 10.58
C ILE A 111 -9.30 3.39 11.40
N ASP A 112 -9.11 4.46 12.14
CA ASP A 112 -10.18 5.12 12.92
C ASP A 112 -11.28 5.69 11.99
N LEU A 113 -10.91 6.20 10.82
CA LEU A 113 -11.88 6.66 9.81
C LEU A 113 -12.70 5.49 9.23
N LEU A 114 -12.06 4.34 8.98
CA LEU A 114 -12.77 3.14 8.55
C LEU A 114 -13.71 2.62 9.64
N GLU A 115 -13.27 2.55 10.88
CA GLU A 115 -14.06 2.09 12.03
C GLU A 115 -15.38 2.89 12.16
N ARG A 116 -15.35 4.21 11.95
CA ARG A 116 -16.56 5.05 11.94
C ARG A 116 -17.54 4.69 10.83
N ARG A 117 -17.07 4.14 9.72
CA ARG A 117 -17.89 3.75 8.56
C ARG A 117 -18.31 2.30 8.60
N MET A 118 -17.50 1.45 9.22
CA MET A 118 -17.69 0.02 9.31
C MET A 118 -17.28 -0.46 10.72
N PRO A 119 -18.17 -0.28 11.72
CA PRO A 119 -17.89 -0.65 13.11
C PRO A 119 -17.42 -2.11 13.25
N GLY A 120 -16.38 -2.33 14.05
CA GLY A 120 -15.76 -3.63 14.28
C GLY A 120 -14.64 -3.98 13.31
N CYS A 121 -14.38 -3.17 12.28
CA CYS A 121 -13.30 -3.47 11.34
C CYS A 121 -11.89 -3.23 11.93
N ARG A 122 -11.79 -2.39 12.96
CA ARG A 122 -10.52 -2.10 13.62
C ARG A 122 -9.85 -3.34 14.19
N GLU A 123 -10.61 -4.23 14.80
CA GLU A 123 -10.11 -5.46 15.42
C GLU A 123 -9.53 -6.44 14.40
N SER A 124 -9.96 -6.33 13.14
CA SER A 124 -9.46 -7.15 12.05
C SER A 124 -8.26 -6.55 11.30
N ILE A 125 -7.75 -5.37 11.71
CA ILE A 125 -6.63 -4.69 11.04
C ILE A 125 -5.44 -4.58 12.00
N HIS A 126 -4.35 -5.28 11.66
CA HIS A 126 -3.11 -5.31 12.42
C HIS A 126 -2.07 -4.39 11.76
N LEU A 127 -1.88 -3.19 12.31
CA LEU A 127 -0.81 -2.29 11.87
C LEU A 127 0.48 -2.63 12.62
N ILE A 128 1.52 -2.97 11.86
CA ILE A 128 2.85 -3.32 12.37
C ILE A 128 3.86 -2.30 11.85
N THR A 129 4.49 -1.55 12.75
CA THR A 129 5.54 -0.61 12.39
C THR A 129 6.89 -1.32 12.43
N THR A 130 7.35 -1.78 11.26
CA THR A 130 8.58 -2.59 11.13
C THR A 130 9.16 -2.52 9.72
N ASP A 131 10.44 -2.90 9.58
CA ASP A 131 11.02 -3.23 8.26
C ASP A 131 10.43 -4.56 7.79
N VAL A 132 9.85 -4.56 6.60
CA VAL A 132 9.18 -5.73 6.00
C VAL A 132 10.15 -6.90 5.75
N PHE A 133 11.42 -6.62 5.49
CA PHE A 133 12.44 -7.65 5.26
C PHE A 133 12.85 -8.32 6.57
N PHE A 134 12.96 -7.52 7.65
CA PHE A 134 13.15 -8.05 8.99
C PHE A 134 11.97 -8.92 9.42
N TRP A 135 10.73 -8.45 9.17
CA TRP A 135 9.53 -9.24 9.44
C TRP A 135 9.53 -10.55 8.64
N GLY A 136 9.88 -10.52 7.34
CA GLY A 136 10.01 -11.70 6.51
C GLY A 136 11.09 -12.69 7.01
N GLN A 137 12.20 -12.17 7.55
CA GLN A 137 13.21 -12.99 8.21
C GLN A 137 12.64 -13.73 9.40
N LYS A 138 11.85 -13.05 10.28
CA LYS A 138 11.22 -13.65 11.46
C LYS A 138 10.20 -14.75 11.08
N ILE A 139 9.46 -14.57 9.98
CA ILE A 139 8.59 -15.62 9.45
C ILE A 139 9.42 -16.86 9.08
N ARG A 140 10.52 -16.69 8.34
CA ARG A 140 11.39 -17.79 7.90
C ARG A 140 12.04 -18.49 9.08
N GLU A 141 12.45 -17.76 10.12
CA GLU A 141 13.04 -18.30 11.33
C GLU A 141 12.00 -19.00 12.23
N GLN A 142 10.71 -18.84 11.94
CA GLN A 142 9.61 -19.30 12.80
C GLN A 142 9.79 -18.89 14.26
N ASP A 143 10.26 -17.64 14.47
CA ASP A 143 10.64 -17.13 15.79
C ASP A 143 9.41 -17.00 16.70
N PRO A 144 9.22 -17.88 17.70
CA PRO A 144 8.05 -17.85 18.56
C PRO A 144 8.06 -16.68 19.54
N GLY A 145 9.19 -16.03 19.70
CA GLY A 145 9.33 -14.84 20.56
C GLY A 145 8.97 -13.54 19.85
N TYR A 146 8.80 -13.58 18.54
CA TYR A 146 8.45 -12.38 17.77
C TYR A 146 6.92 -12.19 17.70
N PRO A 147 6.35 -11.17 18.34
CA PRO A 147 4.90 -11.06 18.53
C PRO A 147 4.10 -10.83 17.23
N HIS A 148 4.77 -10.46 16.16
CA HIS A 148 4.13 -10.17 14.87
C HIS A 148 4.22 -11.33 13.85
N VAL A 149 4.49 -12.55 14.33
CA VAL A 149 4.41 -13.80 13.56
C VAL A 149 3.53 -14.77 14.33
N ASN A 150 2.22 -14.66 14.15
CA ASN A 150 1.22 -15.47 14.85
C ASN A 150 -0.04 -15.62 13.97
N PRO A 151 -0.98 -16.51 14.30
CA PRO A 151 -2.17 -16.76 13.48
C PRO A 151 -3.13 -15.58 13.30
N ALA A 152 -3.10 -14.55 14.14
CA ALA A 152 -3.91 -13.35 13.95
C ALA A 152 -3.34 -12.46 12.82
N VAL A 153 -2.02 -12.45 12.68
CA VAL A 153 -1.28 -11.67 11.67
C VAL A 153 -1.09 -12.44 10.37
N LEU A 154 -0.92 -13.76 10.47
CA LEU A 154 -0.71 -14.70 9.37
C LEU A 154 -1.64 -15.90 9.54
N PRO A 155 -2.97 -15.76 9.30
CA PRO A 155 -3.91 -16.86 9.49
C PRO A 155 -3.62 -18.00 8.50
N PRO A 156 -3.37 -19.23 9.00
CA PRO A 156 -2.98 -20.36 8.14
C PRO A 156 -4.15 -20.95 7.37
N GLU A 157 -5.38 -20.71 7.80
CA GLU A 157 -6.58 -21.28 7.21
C GLU A 157 -7.29 -20.35 6.22
N ILE A 158 -6.87 -19.07 6.16
CA ILE A 158 -7.52 -18.06 5.33
C ILE A 158 -6.60 -17.74 4.15
N PRO A 159 -7.00 -17.92 2.89
CA PRO A 159 -6.18 -17.53 1.74
C PRO A 159 -5.79 -16.05 1.81
N TRP A 160 -4.54 -15.74 1.49
CA TRP A 160 -4.03 -14.39 1.57
C TRP A 160 -4.23 -13.61 0.26
N LEU A 161 -4.35 -12.29 0.39
CA LEU A 161 -4.18 -11.32 -0.69
C LEU A 161 -2.99 -10.44 -0.33
N VAL A 162 -1.84 -10.71 -0.93
CA VAL A 162 -0.58 -10.01 -0.63
C VAL A 162 -0.38 -8.89 -1.64
N PHE A 163 -0.29 -7.66 -1.17
CA PHE A 163 0.13 -6.50 -1.95
C PHE A 163 1.62 -6.24 -1.75
N CYS A 164 2.35 -6.17 -2.85
CA CYS A 164 3.77 -5.82 -2.90
C CYS A 164 3.95 -4.63 -3.85
N SER A 165 3.99 -3.42 -3.29
CA SER A 165 4.15 -2.16 -4.00
C SER A 165 5.26 -1.34 -3.35
N PRO A 166 6.53 -1.82 -3.43
CA PRO A 166 7.67 -1.15 -2.81
C PRO A 166 8.02 0.14 -3.52
N PRO A 167 8.85 1.02 -2.92
CA PRO A 167 9.59 2.02 -3.66
C PRO A 167 10.31 1.35 -4.84
N TYR A 168 10.15 1.89 -6.05
CA TYR A 168 10.69 1.25 -7.26
C TYR A 168 12.21 1.03 -7.22
N ASP A 169 12.93 1.83 -6.44
CA ASP A 169 14.36 1.64 -6.25
C ASP A 169 14.71 0.31 -5.58
N PHE A 170 13.82 -0.28 -4.79
CA PHE A 170 14.05 -1.57 -4.13
C PHE A 170 14.15 -2.74 -5.10
N TYR A 171 13.59 -2.61 -6.30
CA TYR A 171 13.77 -3.59 -7.37
C TYR A 171 15.21 -3.67 -7.90
N VAL A 172 16.03 -2.68 -7.55
CA VAL A 172 17.47 -2.64 -7.86
C VAL A 172 18.29 -2.76 -6.58
N SER A 173 18.09 -1.86 -5.62
CA SER A 173 18.93 -1.72 -4.42
C SER A 173 18.72 -2.82 -3.38
N ARG A 174 17.52 -3.45 -3.33
CA ARG A 174 17.14 -4.51 -2.38
C ARG A 174 16.50 -5.72 -3.08
N LYS A 175 16.85 -5.97 -4.33
CA LYS A 175 16.23 -7.01 -5.17
C LYS A 175 16.26 -8.40 -4.52
N GLU A 176 17.41 -8.81 -4.01
CA GLU A 176 17.56 -10.15 -3.40
C GLU A 176 16.71 -10.31 -2.15
N GLU A 177 16.67 -9.29 -1.29
CA GLU A 177 15.84 -9.29 -0.09
C GLU A 177 14.35 -9.35 -0.45
N LEU A 178 13.93 -8.60 -1.49
CA LEU A 178 12.56 -8.60 -1.98
C LEU A 178 12.15 -9.96 -2.54
N LEU A 179 13.00 -10.59 -3.33
CA LEU A 179 12.77 -11.93 -3.88
C LEU A 179 12.69 -12.97 -2.76
N LEU A 180 13.57 -12.88 -1.76
CA LEU A 180 13.56 -13.77 -0.60
C LEU A 180 12.30 -13.61 0.24
N LEU A 181 11.85 -12.37 0.47
CA LEU A 181 10.59 -12.07 1.16
C LEU A 181 9.39 -12.70 0.43
N LEU A 182 9.27 -12.46 -0.88
CA LEU A 182 8.17 -12.99 -1.68
C LEU A 182 8.18 -14.52 -1.73
N LYS A 183 9.37 -15.14 -1.81
CA LYS A 183 9.54 -16.59 -1.71
C LYS A 183 9.05 -17.11 -0.36
N THR A 184 9.51 -16.51 0.74
CA THR A 184 9.11 -16.88 2.10
C THR A 184 7.60 -16.82 2.27
N LEU A 185 6.98 -15.70 1.88
CA LEU A 185 5.53 -15.53 2.00
C LEU A 185 4.77 -16.54 1.14
N ARG A 186 5.24 -16.86 -0.06
CA ARG A 186 4.61 -17.85 -0.92
C ARG A 186 4.67 -19.26 -0.33
N GLU A 187 5.80 -19.61 0.28
CA GLU A 187 5.99 -20.94 0.91
C GLU A 187 5.17 -21.07 2.20
N THR A 188 4.85 -19.97 2.85
CA THR A 188 4.04 -19.93 4.08
C THR A 188 2.54 -19.78 3.78
N ALA A 189 2.20 -19.16 2.66
CA ALA A 189 0.82 -18.81 2.33
C ALA A 189 -0.07 -20.05 2.12
N PRO A 190 -1.31 -20.01 2.62
CA PRO A 190 -2.31 -21.04 2.32
C PRO A 190 -2.54 -21.19 0.80
N ALA A 191 -3.05 -22.36 0.41
CA ALA A 191 -3.47 -22.60 -0.98
C ALA A 191 -4.45 -21.52 -1.47
N ASN A 192 -4.45 -21.26 -2.77
CA ASN A 192 -5.29 -20.23 -3.39
C ASN A 192 -5.00 -18.78 -2.95
N SER A 193 -3.88 -18.52 -2.28
CA SER A 193 -3.46 -17.15 -1.97
C SER A 193 -3.07 -16.40 -3.25
N LEU A 194 -3.33 -15.08 -3.27
CA LEU A 194 -3.11 -14.21 -4.40
C LEU A 194 -2.05 -13.15 -4.05
N PHE A 195 -1.06 -13.02 -4.91
CA PHE A 195 -0.03 -11.98 -4.82
C PHE A 195 -0.27 -10.95 -5.92
N VAL A 196 -0.29 -9.68 -5.56
CA VAL A 196 -0.41 -8.54 -6.45
C VAL A 196 0.88 -7.73 -6.33
N ILE A 197 1.68 -7.73 -7.37
CA ILE A 197 2.99 -7.08 -7.38
C ILE A 197 2.93 -5.91 -8.35
N GLU A 198 3.20 -4.71 -7.84
CA GLU A 198 3.38 -3.50 -8.64
C GLU A 198 4.87 -3.23 -8.80
N ALA A 199 5.34 -3.12 -10.03
CA ALA A 199 6.71 -2.83 -10.37
C ALA A 199 6.79 -1.81 -11.51
N ASP A 200 7.96 -1.26 -11.76
CA ASP A 200 8.26 -0.53 -12.99
C ASP A 200 9.06 -1.40 -13.98
N ASN A 201 9.45 -0.81 -15.10
CA ASN A 201 10.18 -1.50 -16.17
C ASN A 201 11.59 -1.98 -15.81
N ARG A 202 12.09 -1.67 -14.59
CA ARG A 202 13.37 -2.16 -14.07
C ARG A 202 13.28 -3.56 -13.48
N PHE A 203 12.07 -4.05 -13.22
CA PHE A 203 11.82 -5.35 -12.66
C PHE A 203 11.20 -6.29 -13.69
N HIS A 204 11.79 -7.46 -13.84
CA HIS A 204 11.25 -8.53 -14.68
C HIS A 204 10.53 -9.55 -13.82
N PHE A 205 9.24 -9.78 -14.06
CA PHE A 205 8.44 -10.74 -13.27
C PHE A 205 8.98 -12.17 -13.38
N GLU A 206 9.75 -12.45 -14.42
CA GLU A 206 10.46 -13.72 -14.64
C GLU A 206 11.54 -13.97 -13.56
N ASP A 207 12.08 -12.90 -12.97
CA ASP A 207 13.06 -12.99 -11.88
C ASP A 207 12.47 -13.54 -10.58
N LEU A 208 11.15 -13.55 -10.44
CA LEU A 208 10.50 -14.12 -9.27
C LEU A 208 10.78 -15.61 -9.10
N GLN A 209 11.40 -16.27 -10.08
CA GLN A 209 11.68 -17.72 -10.10
C GLN A 209 10.51 -18.58 -9.58
N VAL A 210 9.35 -18.00 -9.64
CA VAL A 210 8.11 -18.62 -9.24
C VAL A 210 7.71 -19.46 -10.43
N ALA A 211 7.60 -20.76 -10.28
CA ALA A 211 7.13 -21.69 -11.31
C ALA A 211 5.69 -21.36 -11.80
N ILE A 212 5.23 -20.15 -11.61
CA ILE A 212 3.89 -19.67 -11.93
C ILE A 212 4.05 -18.40 -12.76
N SER A 213 3.76 -18.51 -14.04
CA SER A 213 3.55 -17.34 -14.88
C SER A 213 2.44 -16.47 -14.28
N PRO A 214 2.54 -15.13 -14.36
CA PRO A 214 1.47 -14.28 -13.88
C PRO A 214 0.18 -14.66 -14.59
N ARG A 215 -0.86 -14.98 -13.83
CA ARG A 215 -2.19 -15.32 -14.40
C ARG A 215 -2.78 -14.14 -15.14
N LYS A 216 -2.44 -12.93 -14.70
CA LYS A 216 -2.79 -11.66 -15.35
C LYS A 216 -1.64 -10.67 -15.17
N ARG A 217 -1.30 -9.97 -16.25
CA ARG A 217 -0.32 -8.88 -16.25
C ARG A 217 -0.92 -7.69 -16.98
N LYS A 218 -0.77 -6.49 -16.43
CA LYS A 218 -1.32 -5.28 -17.04
C LYS A 218 -0.42 -4.08 -16.79
N SER A 219 -0.15 -3.33 -17.85
CA SER A 219 0.68 -2.13 -17.80
C SER A 219 -0.17 -0.89 -17.52
N TYR A 220 0.33 -0.05 -16.61
CA TYR A 220 -0.19 1.27 -16.25
C TYR A 220 0.97 2.26 -16.13
N PRO A 221 1.61 2.65 -17.24
CA PRO A 221 2.88 3.37 -17.20
C PRO A 221 2.95 4.51 -16.19
N PRO A 222 4.05 4.62 -15.43
CA PRO A 222 5.26 3.77 -15.48
C PRO A 222 5.14 2.43 -14.76
N ALA A 223 4.01 2.13 -14.11
CA ALA A 223 3.78 0.91 -13.36
C ALA A 223 3.32 -0.26 -14.24
N GLU A 224 3.68 -1.45 -13.82
CA GLU A 224 3.16 -2.71 -14.30
C GLU A 224 2.67 -3.54 -13.10
N VAL A 225 1.54 -4.21 -13.25
CA VAL A 225 0.94 -5.02 -12.18
C VAL A 225 0.82 -6.47 -12.65
N GLY A 226 1.38 -7.38 -11.86
CA GLY A 226 1.28 -8.82 -12.03
C GLY A 226 0.44 -9.46 -10.92
N LEU A 227 -0.43 -10.40 -11.27
CA LEU A 227 -1.23 -11.22 -10.36
C LEU A 227 -0.76 -12.68 -10.41
N PHE A 228 -0.41 -13.24 -9.25
CA PHE A 228 0.14 -14.58 -9.10
C PHE A 228 -0.67 -15.34 -8.03
N TYR A 229 -1.07 -16.56 -8.33
CA TYR A 229 -1.71 -17.42 -7.33
C TYR A 229 -0.71 -18.44 -6.79
N THR A 230 -0.78 -18.75 -5.50
CA THR A 230 -0.20 -20.00 -5.00
C THR A 230 -0.96 -21.16 -5.62
N GLY A 231 -0.29 -22.27 -5.90
CA GLY A 231 -0.94 -23.44 -6.51
C GLY A 231 -2.19 -23.86 -5.75
N THR A 232 -3.16 -24.46 -6.46
CA THR A 232 -4.26 -25.18 -5.83
C THR A 232 -3.68 -26.31 -4.97
N ALA A 233 -4.28 -26.57 -3.81
CA ALA A 233 -3.97 -27.78 -3.07
C ALA A 233 -4.08 -28.96 -4.04
N ALA A 234 -3.04 -29.82 -4.09
CA ALA A 234 -2.98 -30.94 -5.01
C ALA A 234 -4.25 -31.76 -4.88
N GLY A 235 -5.15 -31.68 -5.86
CA GLY A 235 -6.39 -32.47 -5.85
C GLY A 235 -7.53 -31.98 -6.72
N GLU A 236 -7.46 -30.78 -7.33
CA GLU A 236 -8.52 -30.34 -8.27
C GLU A 236 -7.95 -30.19 -9.68
N SER A 237 -7.92 -31.30 -10.42
CA SER A 237 -7.78 -31.36 -11.87
C SER A 237 -9.14 -31.64 -12.52
#